data_9d33904966bf024adda90589820f0b83
#
_entry.id   9d33904966bf024adda90589820f0b83
#
_cell.length_a   1.000
_cell.length_b   1.000
_cell.length_c   1.000
_cell.angle_alpha   90.00
_cell.angle_beta   90.00
_cell.angle_gamma   90.00
#
_symmetry.space_group_name_H-M   'P 1'
#
loop_
_entity.id
_entity.type
_entity.pdbx_description
1 polymer ?
#
loop_
_entity_poly.entity_id
_entity_poly.type
_entity_poly.pdbx_seq_one_letter_code
_entity_poly.pdbx_strand_id
1 'polypeptide(L)'
;MDNYTLKSKYCFVSLAERKTRLYLVKWIPDRKEETVTNAIIELLKDYPKEAVKTITCDRGKEFAGWKRIEKELQTNIYFADPYCAWQKGTNENSNGLLREFYPKQMDLSKTNEKEVQDVLKLLNNRPRKCINYKTPQELFSEYLNECCT
;
A
#
# COMPACT_ATOMS: atom_id res chain seq x y z
N MET A 1 -11.34 2.75 -2.73
CA MET A 1 -11.67 1.31 -2.65
C MET A 1 -12.85 1.02 -3.55
N ASP A 2 -12.67 0.13 -4.48
CA ASP A 2 -13.72 -0.20 -5.43
C ASP A 2 -14.78 -1.08 -4.78
N ASN A 3 -16.05 -0.82 -5.06
CA ASN A 3 -17.16 -1.66 -4.63
C ASN A 3 -17.00 -3.05 -5.22
N TYR A 4 -16.90 -4.04 -4.37
CA TYR A 4 -16.70 -5.42 -4.77
C TYR A 4 -18.00 -6.13 -5.06
N THR A 5 -17.95 -6.89 -6.11
CA THR A 5 -18.95 -7.90 -6.39
C THR A 5 -19.07 -8.92 -5.25
N LEU A 6 -20.27 -9.33 -5.00
CA LEU A 6 -20.80 -10.18 -3.93
C LEU A 6 -20.12 -11.53 -3.65
N LYS A 7 -19.00 -11.87 -4.29
CA LYS A 7 -18.42 -13.22 -4.25
C LYS A 7 -17.26 -13.46 -3.29
N SER A 8 -16.58 -12.41 -2.81
CA SER A 8 -15.44 -12.61 -1.90
C SER A 8 -15.37 -11.53 -0.84
N LYS A 9 -15.12 -11.91 0.41
CA LYS A 9 -14.85 -10.97 1.52
C LYS A 9 -13.40 -10.51 1.51
N TYR A 10 -12.52 -11.21 0.82
CA TYR A 10 -11.09 -10.89 0.74
C TYR A 10 -10.85 -9.60 -0.01
N CYS A 11 -9.86 -8.85 0.44
CA CYS A 11 -9.46 -7.60 -0.19
C CYS A 11 -7.96 -7.34 -0.01
N PHE A 12 -7.47 -6.27 -0.62
CA PHE A 12 -6.10 -5.82 -0.46
C PHE A 12 -6.04 -4.53 0.34
N VAL A 13 -5.09 -4.47 1.27
CA VAL A 13 -4.59 -3.22 1.82
C VAL A 13 -3.36 -2.85 1.02
N SER A 14 -3.35 -1.68 0.41
CA SER A 14 -2.26 -1.21 -0.43
C SER A 14 -1.67 0.11 0.06
N LEU A 15 -0.36 0.21 0.02
CA LEU A 15 0.41 1.38 0.37
C LEU A 15 1.36 1.71 -0.79
N ALA A 16 1.43 2.96 -1.19
CA ALA A 16 2.34 3.42 -2.22
C ALA A 16 3.22 4.54 -1.65
N GLU A 17 4.53 4.36 -1.74
CA GLU A 17 5.50 5.38 -1.36
C GLU A 17 5.64 6.40 -2.51
N ARG A 18 5.49 7.69 -2.22
CA ARG A 18 5.35 8.73 -3.25
C ARG A 18 6.64 9.07 -3.97
N LYS A 19 7.77 9.04 -3.30
CA LYS A 19 9.07 9.43 -3.86
C LYS A 19 9.65 8.33 -4.75
N THR A 20 9.66 7.11 -4.25
CA THR A 20 10.29 5.95 -4.89
C THR A 20 9.35 5.10 -5.70
N ARG A 21 8.04 5.32 -5.52
CA ARG A 21 6.97 4.51 -6.14
C ARG A 21 6.91 3.07 -5.63
N LEU A 22 7.60 2.75 -4.53
CA LEU A 22 7.48 1.43 -3.91
C LEU A 22 6.05 1.13 -3.55
N TYR A 23 5.58 -0.06 -3.89
CA TYR A 23 4.23 -0.50 -3.69
C TYR A 23 4.18 -1.71 -2.77
N LEU A 24 3.42 -1.62 -1.70
CA LEU A 24 3.22 -2.70 -0.74
C LEU A 24 1.75 -3.08 -0.72
N VAL A 25 1.48 -4.37 -0.68
CA VAL A 25 0.11 -4.89 -0.63
C VAL A 25 0.06 -6.06 0.36
N LYS A 26 -1.01 -6.12 1.13
CA LYS A 26 -1.34 -7.26 1.96
C LYS A 26 -2.73 -7.78 1.61
N TRP A 27 -2.81 -9.08 1.41
CA TRP A 27 -4.07 -9.80 1.23
C TRP A 27 -4.71 -10.05 2.59
N ILE A 28 -5.96 -9.63 2.76
CA ILE A 28 -6.68 -9.72 4.03
C ILE A 28 -8.07 -10.34 3.83
N PRO A 29 -8.59 -11.06 4.84
CA PRO A 29 -9.86 -11.79 4.71
C PRO A 29 -11.10 -10.90 4.79
N ASP A 30 -10.99 -9.69 5.34
CA ASP A 30 -12.11 -8.77 5.49
C ASP A 30 -11.65 -7.31 5.60
N ARG A 31 -12.60 -6.38 5.64
CA ARG A 31 -12.34 -4.94 5.74
C ARG A 31 -12.60 -4.38 7.13
N LYS A 32 -12.57 -5.18 8.15
CA LYS A 32 -12.75 -4.69 9.50
C LYS A 32 -11.60 -3.76 9.88
N GLU A 33 -11.90 -2.77 10.69
CA GLU A 33 -10.94 -1.81 11.22
C GLU A 33 -9.70 -2.50 11.81
N GLU A 34 -9.91 -3.50 12.65
CA GLU A 34 -8.81 -4.25 13.29
C GLU A 34 -7.93 -4.97 12.26
N THR A 35 -8.54 -5.64 11.27
CA THR A 35 -7.82 -6.35 10.21
C THR A 35 -6.98 -5.39 9.37
N VAL A 36 -7.54 -4.27 8.97
CA VAL A 36 -6.84 -3.23 8.19
C VAL A 36 -5.71 -2.61 9.01
N THR A 37 -5.96 -2.28 10.27
CA THR A 37 -4.96 -1.70 11.18
C THR A 37 -3.77 -2.64 11.35
N ASN A 38 -4.01 -3.91 11.63
CA ASN A 38 -2.96 -4.92 11.77
C ASN A 38 -2.17 -5.10 10.47
N ALA A 39 -2.84 -5.09 9.33
CA ALA A 39 -2.18 -5.21 8.03
C ALA A 39 -1.22 -4.06 7.74
N ILE A 40 -1.62 -2.82 8.01
CA ILE A 40 -0.76 -1.63 7.83
C ILE A 40 0.46 -1.71 8.75
N ILE A 41 0.26 -2.07 10.02
CA ILE A 41 1.36 -2.21 10.97
C ILE A 41 2.34 -3.29 10.53
N GLU A 42 1.85 -4.46 10.12
CA GLU A 42 2.70 -5.56 9.63
C GLU A 42 3.49 -5.18 8.37
N LEU A 43 2.89 -4.40 7.45
CA LEU A 43 3.57 -3.97 6.23
C LEU A 43 4.73 -3.00 6.52
N LEU A 44 4.64 -2.21 7.56
CA LEU A 44 5.57 -1.10 7.83
C LEU A 44 6.50 -1.31 9.02
N LYS A 45 6.22 -2.28 9.91
CA LYS A 45 6.98 -2.47 11.14
C LYS A 45 8.47 -2.77 10.94
N ASP A 46 8.83 -3.41 9.83
CA ASP A 46 10.21 -3.80 9.52
C ASP A 46 11.04 -2.68 8.88
N TYR A 47 10.39 -1.55 8.55
CA TYR A 47 11.08 -0.39 7.99
C TYR A 47 11.55 0.56 9.08
N PRO A 48 12.69 1.26 8.91
CA PRO A 48 13.14 2.28 9.86
C PRO A 48 12.10 3.39 10.00
N LYS A 49 11.98 3.96 11.19
CA LYS A 49 11.05 5.07 11.46
C LYS A 49 11.31 6.27 10.55
N GLU A 50 12.56 6.52 10.26
CA GLU A 50 13.01 7.60 9.38
C GLU A 50 12.52 7.44 7.95
N ALA A 51 12.25 6.21 7.52
CA ALA A 51 11.72 5.91 6.18
C ALA A 51 10.21 6.09 6.08
N VAL A 52 9.48 5.95 7.19
CA VAL A 52 8.01 6.06 7.25
C VAL A 52 7.64 7.37 7.95
N LYS A 53 7.68 8.47 7.23
CA LYS A 53 7.46 9.80 7.79
C LYS A 53 5.98 10.10 8.03
N THR A 54 5.15 9.84 7.03
CA THR A 54 3.71 10.12 7.08
C THR A 54 2.94 9.06 6.29
N ILE A 55 1.70 8.85 6.70
CA ILE A 55 0.76 7.98 5.97
C ILE A 55 -0.48 8.82 5.63
N THR A 56 -0.91 8.79 4.39
CA THR A 56 -2.15 9.45 3.95
C THR A 56 -3.21 8.40 3.65
N CYS A 57 -4.33 8.49 4.34
CA CYS A 57 -5.48 7.60 4.19
C CYS A 57 -6.68 8.35 3.63
N ASP A 58 -7.68 7.63 3.14
CA ASP A 58 -9.01 8.21 2.94
C ASP A 58 -9.81 8.16 4.25
N ARG A 59 -10.99 8.77 4.23
CA ARG A 59 -11.87 8.86 5.42
C ARG A 59 -12.79 7.64 5.57
N GLY A 60 -12.33 6.47 5.17
CA GLY A 60 -13.08 5.24 5.33
C GLY A 60 -13.15 4.76 6.78
N LYS A 61 -14.23 4.08 7.13
CA LYS A 61 -14.43 3.50 8.47
C LYS A 61 -13.35 2.46 8.82
N GLU A 62 -12.79 1.80 7.82
CA GLU A 62 -11.70 0.84 7.95
C GLU A 62 -10.41 1.44 8.51
N PHE A 63 -10.26 2.76 8.43
CA PHE A 63 -9.11 3.48 8.98
C PHE A 63 -9.36 4.11 10.36
N ALA A 64 -10.44 3.73 11.03
CA ALA A 64 -10.76 4.26 12.36
C ALA A 64 -9.70 3.93 13.44
N GLY A 65 -8.90 2.87 13.23
CA GLY A 65 -7.77 2.49 14.09
C GLY A 65 -6.49 3.30 13.88
N TRP A 66 -6.54 4.46 13.24
CA TRP A 66 -5.38 5.28 12.89
C TRP A 66 -4.51 5.70 14.09
N LYS A 67 -5.10 5.92 15.24
CA LYS A 67 -4.36 6.29 16.47
C LYS A 67 -3.40 5.18 16.91
N ARG A 68 -3.82 3.92 16.79
CA ARG A 68 -2.97 2.76 17.09
C ARG A 68 -1.82 2.66 16.09
N ILE A 69 -2.08 2.92 14.82
CA ILE A 69 -1.04 2.93 13.78
C ILE A 69 0.01 4.00 14.08
N GLU A 70 -0.42 5.23 14.42
CA GLU A 70 0.50 6.31 14.80
C GLU A 70 1.36 5.94 15.98
N LYS A 71 0.77 5.33 17.01
CA LYS A 71 1.47 4.94 18.24
C LYS A 71 2.50 3.84 17.96
N GLU A 72 2.13 2.79 17.25
CA GLU A 72 3.01 1.64 17.03
C GLU A 72 4.11 1.91 16.01
N LEU A 73 3.82 2.67 14.95
CA LEU A 73 4.79 3.01 13.91
C LEU A 73 5.53 4.33 14.18
N GLN A 74 5.09 5.11 15.16
CA GLN A 74 5.64 6.45 15.47
C GLN A 74 5.67 7.35 14.22
N THR A 75 4.58 7.36 13.50
CA THR A 75 4.37 8.15 12.29
C THR A 75 3.11 8.99 12.42
N ASN A 76 2.95 9.99 11.57
CA ASN A 76 1.75 10.83 11.53
C ASN A 76 0.82 10.36 10.42
N ILE A 77 -0.48 10.26 10.74
CA ILE A 77 -1.50 9.92 9.76
C ILE A 77 -2.29 11.17 9.38
N TYR A 78 -2.43 11.36 8.09
CA TYR A 78 -3.23 12.43 7.50
C TYR A 78 -4.38 11.82 6.69
N PHE A 79 -5.51 12.50 6.70
CA PHE A 79 -6.65 12.09 5.88
C PHE A 79 -6.75 12.97 4.65
N ALA A 80 -6.89 12.35 3.48
CA ALA A 80 -7.07 13.06 2.23
C ALA A 80 -8.37 13.89 2.27
N ASP A 81 -8.32 15.11 1.76
CA ASP A 81 -9.51 15.95 1.68
C ASP A 81 -10.49 15.41 0.64
N PRO A 82 -11.80 15.55 0.88
CA PRO A 82 -12.80 15.23 -0.13
C PRO A 82 -12.52 15.98 -1.43
N TYR A 83 -12.71 15.32 -2.57
CA TYR A 83 -12.50 15.90 -3.90
C TYR A 83 -11.06 16.26 -4.26
N CYS A 84 -10.07 15.86 -3.46
CA CYS A 84 -8.65 16.06 -3.73
C CYS A 84 -7.99 14.79 -4.26
N ALA A 85 -8.39 14.34 -5.44
CA ALA A 85 -7.92 13.09 -6.06
C ALA A 85 -6.38 13.06 -6.25
N TRP A 86 -5.74 14.20 -6.51
CA TRP A 86 -4.28 14.29 -6.67
C TRP A 86 -3.49 13.88 -5.44
N GLN A 87 -4.07 13.96 -4.23
CA GLN A 87 -3.42 13.52 -3.00
C GLN A 87 -3.17 12.00 -2.96
N LYS A 88 -3.85 11.25 -3.81
CA LYS A 88 -3.76 9.79 -3.92
C LYS A 88 -3.33 9.28 -5.29
N GLY A 89 -2.94 10.16 -6.20
CA GLY A 89 -2.63 9.77 -7.58
C GLY A 89 -1.63 8.63 -7.71
N THR A 90 -0.60 8.61 -6.85
CA THR A 90 0.40 7.53 -6.83
C THR A 90 -0.23 6.19 -6.45
N ASN A 91 -1.10 6.18 -5.44
CA ASN A 91 -1.77 4.97 -5.01
C ASN A 91 -2.75 4.45 -6.08
N GLU A 92 -3.51 5.32 -6.69
CA GLU A 92 -4.43 4.97 -7.78
C GLU A 92 -3.68 4.37 -8.97
N ASN A 93 -2.57 4.97 -9.37
CA ASN A 93 -1.73 4.46 -10.45
C ASN A 93 -1.17 3.06 -10.12
N SER A 94 -0.65 2.88 -8.92
CA SER A 94 -0.12 1.59 -8.46
C SER A 94 -1.21 0.52 -8.37
N ASN A 95 -2.40 0.89 -7.90
CA ASN A 95 -3.56 0.00 -7.88
C ASN A 95 -3.95 -0.42 -9.31
N GLY A 96 -3.87 0.48 -10.28
CA GLY A 96 -4.09 0.18 -11.69
C GLY A 96 -3.15 -0.91 -12.21
N LEU A 97 -1.88 -0.86 -11.82
CA LEU A 97 -0.90 -1.88 -12.19
C LEU A 97 -1.19 -3.24 -11.53
N LEU A 98 -1.62 -3.23 -10.27
CA LEU A 98 -2.04 -4.45 -9.58
C LEU A 98 -3.25 -5.10 -10.27
N ARG A 99 -4.16 -4.30 -10.83
CA ARG A 99 -5.34 -4.77 -11.55
C ARG A 99 -5.03 -5.49 -12.87
N GLU A 100 -3.84 -5.36 -13.42
CA GLU A 100 -3.39 -6.18 -14.54
C GLU A 100 -3.33 -7.67 -14.14
N PHE A 101 -2.99 -7.97 -12.89
CA PHE A 101 -2.89 -9.34 -12.34
C PHE A 101 -4.15 -9.76 -11.60
N TYR A 102 -4.83 -8.84 -10.95
CA TYR A 102 -6.02 -9.07 -10.14
C TYR A 102 -7.17 -8.13 -10.58
N PRO A 103 -7.88 -8.46 -11.67
CA PRO A 103 -9.02 -7.66 -12.12
C PRO A 103 -10.10 -7.48 -11.04
N LYS A 104 -10.84 -6.39 -11.10
CA LYS A 104 -11.85 -6.02 -10.10
C LYS A 104 -12.87 -7.10 -9.77
N GLN A 105 -13.24 -7.93 -10.73
CA GLN A 105 -14.25 -8.98 -10.57
C GLN A 105 -13.66 -10.35 -10.21
N MET A 106 -12.35 -10.43 -10.01
CA MET A 106 -11.69 -11.67 -9.65
C MET A 106 -12.03 -12.07 -8.21
N ASP A 107 -12.25 -13.36 -7.99
CA ASP A 107 -12.43 -13.91 -6.66
C ASP A 107 -11.09 -14.04 -5.93
N LEU A 108 -10.83 -13.13 -4.99
CA LEU A 108 -9.58 -13.10 -4.24
C LEU A 108 -9.44 -14.23 -3.22
N SER A 109 -10.49 -15.00 -2.96
CA SER A 109 -10.39 -16.17 -2.07
C SER A 109 -9.51 -17.27 -2.64
N LYS A 110 -9.31 -17.30 -3.95
CA LYS A 110 -8.51 -18.31 -4.67
C LYS A 110 -7.02 -17.98 -4.73
N THR A 111 -6.62 -16.76 -4.37
CA THR A 111 -5.22 -16.38 -4.29
C THR A 111 -4.66 -16.62 -2.88
N ASN A 112 -3.35 -16.43 -2.71
CA ASN A 112 -2.67 -16.53 -1.43
C ASN A 112 -1.61 -15.43 -1.31
N GLU A 113 -1.09 -15.26 -0.10
CA GLU A 113 -0.11 -14.20 0.19
C GLU A 113 1.17 -14.36 -0.64
N LYS A 114 1.63 -15.58 -0.89
CA LYS A 114 2.84 -15.83 -1.69
C LYS A 114 2.68 -15.33 -3.13
N GLU A 115 1.56 -15.63 -3.78
CA GLU A 115 1.27 -15.14 -5.14
C GLU A 115 1.24 -13.61 -5.19
N VAL A 116 0.61 -12.98 -4.21
CA VAL A 116 0.55 -11.52 -4.10
C VAL A 116 1.95 -10.94 -3.97
N GLN A 117 2.80 -11.50 -3.13
CA GLN A 117 4.18 -11.04 -2.96
C GLN A 117 5.01 -11.24 -4.22
N ASP A 118 4.81 -12.32 -4.96
CA ASP A 118 5.49 -12.55 -6.23
C ASP A 118 5.10 -11.49 -7.28
N VAL A 119 3.82 -11.14 -7.35
CA VAL A 119 3.34 -10.05 -8.22
C VAL A 119 3.95 -8.70 -7.81
N LEU A 120 4.04 -8.42 -6.51
CA LEU A 120 4.67 -7.20 -6.01
C LEU A 120 6.15 -7.10 -6.38
N LYS A 121 6.88 -8.20 -6.32
CA LYS A 121 8.27 -8.24 -6.78
C LYS A 121 8.38 -7.87 -8.25
N LEU A 122 7.50 -8.38 -9.11
CA LEU A 122 7.44 -7.99 -10.52
C LEU A 122 7.17 -6.50 -10.69
N LEU A 123 6.18 -5.95 -9.98
CA LEU A 123 5.81 -4.55 -10.08
C LEU A 123 6.92 -3.61 -9.55
N ASN A 124 7.54 -3.95 -8.44
CA ASN A 124 8.59 -3.14 -7.81
C ASN A 124 9.95 -3.25 -8.53
N ASN A 125 10.13 -4.24 -9.38
CA ASN A 125 11.31 -4.41 -10.22
C ASN A 125 11.07 -4.01 -11.70
N ARG A 126 9.97 -3.35 -11.98
CA ARG A 126 9.66 -2.81 -13.32
C ARG A 126 10.16 -1.37 -13.41
N PRO A 127 11.05 -1.03 -14.39
CA PRO A 127 11.51 0.35 -14.57
C PRO A 127 10.35 1.32 -14.80
N ARG A 128 10.44 2.51 -14.20
CA ARG A 128 9.39 3.55 -14.28
C ARG A 128 9.95 4.83 -14.87
N LYS A 129 9.29 5.35 -15.87
CA LYS A 129 9.66 6.62 -16.51
C LYS A 129 9.70 7.79 -15.51
N CYS A 130 8.73 7.84 -14.60
CA CYS A 130 8.60 8.91 -13.60
C CYS A 130 9.76 8.98 -12.57
N ILE A 131 10.58 7.95 -12.50
CA ILE A 131 11.76 7.88 -11.63
C ILE A 131 13.04 7.58 -12.46
N ASN A 132 13.12 8.17 -13.65
CA ASN A 132 14.28 8.05 -14.55
C ASN A 132 14.63 6.59 -14.93
N TYR A 133 13.61 5.77 -15.17
CA TYR A 133 13.72 4.35 -15.53
C TYR A 133 14.39 3.46 -14.49
N LYS A 134 14.57 3.95 -13.27
CA LYS A 134 14.92 3.10 -12.13
C LYS A 134 13.71 2.24 -11.73
N THR A 135 13.96 1.14 -11.03
CA THR A 135 12.88 0.39 -10.43
C THR A 135 12.52 0.98 -9.06
N PRO A 136 11.26 0.87 -8.61
CA PRO A 136 10.90 1.27 -7.25
C PRO A 136 11.77 0.63 -6.18
N GLN A 137 12.12 -0.64 -6.33
CA GLN A 137 12.96 -1.36 -5.38
C GLN A 137 14.39 -0.78 -5.30
N GLU A 138 15.00 -0.48 -6.44
CA GLU A 138 16.34 0.15 -6.49
C GLU A 138 16.34 1.50 -5.80
N LEU A 139 15.39 2.36 -6.15
CA LEU A 139 15.32 3.71 -5.61
C LEU A 139 15.00 3.71 -4.11
N PHE A 140 14.14 2.81 -3.64
CA PHE A 140 13.84 2.68 -2.23
C PHE A 140 15.03 2.16 -1.42
N SER A 141 15.81 1.23 -1.98
CA SER A 141 17.06 0.75 -1.36
C SER A 141 18.10 1.87 -1.22
N GLU A 142 18.25 2.72 -2.24
CA GLU A 142 19.09 3.93 -2.16
C GLU A 142 18.60 4.87 -1.04
N TYR A 143 17.30 5.10 -0.97
CA TYR A 143 16.69 5.94 0.07
C TYR A 143 16.92 5.41 1.48
N LEU A 144 16.80 4.10 1.68
CA LEU A 144 17.08 3.47 2.98
C LEU A 144 18.54 3.67 3.40
N ASN A 145 19.47 3.54 2.46
CA ASN A 145 20.90 3.75 2.74
C ASN A 145 21.18 5.20 3.17
N GLU A 146 20.52 6.18 2.55
CA GLU A 146 20.63 7.59 2.93
C GLU A 146 20.04 7.87 4.33
N CYS A 147 18.91 7.24 4.67
CA CYS A 147 18.24 7.43 5.95
C CYS A 147 18.97 6.77 7.14
N CYS A 148 19.74 5.71 6.88
CA CYS A 148 20.37 4.88 7.92
C CYS A 148 21.87 5.15 8.12
N THR A 149 22.40 6.12 7.41
CA THR A 149 23.81 6.53 7.58
C THR A 149 24.00 7.70 8.53
#